data_d259ffc5eff1b0792b7b72e7e443aa63
#
_entry.id   d259ffc5eff1b0792b7b72e7e443aa63
#
_cell.length_a   1.000
_cell.length_b   1.000
_cell.length_c   1.000
_cell.angle_alpha   90.00
_cell.angle_beta   90.00
_cell.angle_gamma   90.00
#
_symmetry.space_group_name_H-M   'P 1'
#
loop_
_entity.id
_entity.type
_entity.pdbx_description
1 polymer ?
#
loop_
_entity_poly.entity_id
_entity_poly.type
_entity_poly.pdbx_seq_one_letter_code
_entity_poly.pdbx_strand_id
1 'polypeptide(L)'
;MSRSVPFIVFLLLHLSISAYGETDALFGELDSEIEKFPHRLERKKARINELRNRFNSYESDSLRYSAAYDLYLENRSLVNDSAIKYLDICHDIALHEGWMDRARHSDLLKANQFVLGGYYKEAFDIMESTDVEPESPEDEILYHTVYSLLYNEMAVHSVLPRQREEFLERQSEYVAGIVEALQGASDYGQHLRVSIAMETDSLEKALYLNGRRLKMLKDTDREYGGAAYSEYLIHHKLGNDEEARKWLIRAAISDLKNVTTDQAALPELAMMLYREGDVERAFRYIHLSCECIRMFNSKERSARIASFLDLIDSHNQKEIKQKSLYLKISLSVLAFILILTALTLIAKIRQKRILEKTQRELISTNSEINGLNSRLKVSLEEQETLSEKASDLNRKLTEANSRLADTNSELADTNWKLKEANDIKEEYIGRFMELCGVYIDKYIDFKNTLYRKMKTGDLNEYLLSHDSSSSHIKAKELEFLYRNFDNAFLKLFPNFVNDLNDLLKPEFRIRPL
;
A
#
# COMPACT_ATOMS: atom_id res chain seq x y z
N MET A 1 -2.49 -55.03 -10.26
CA MET A 1 -1.93 -53.69 -9.94
C MET A 1 -2.84 -52.54 -10.45
N SER A 2 -4.18 -52.57 -10.18
CA SER A 2 -5.11 -51.60 -10.79
C SER A 2 -6.12 -51.00 -9.82
N ARG A 3 -5.96 -51.12 -8.49
CA ARG A 3 -6.92 -50.52 -7.52
C ARG A 3 -6.34 -49.40 -6.64
N SER A 4 -5.05 -49.09 -6.75
CA SER A 4 -4.38 -48.06 -5.92
C SER A 4 -4.39 -46.66 -6.54
N VAL A 5 -4.54 -46.53 -7.85
CA VAL A 5 -4.50 -45.23 -8.54
C VAL A 5 -5.70 -44.32 -8.18
N PRO A 6 -6.97 -44.80 -8.14
CA PRO A 6 -8.11 -43.94 -7.78
C PRO A 6 -8.07 -43.49 -6.30
N PHE A 7 -7.48 -44.30 -5.41
CA PHE A 7 -7.37 -43.94 -3.99
C PHE A 7 -6.32 -42.82 -3.78
N ILE A 8 -5.21 -42.86 -4.51
CA ILE A 8 -4.17 -41.83 -4.45
C ILE A 8 -4.70 -40.51 -5.04
N VAL A 9 -5.44 -40.55 -6.16
CA VAL A 9 -6.07 -39.36 -6.76
C VAL A 9 -7.14 -38.79 -5.85
N PHE A 10 -7.94 -39.63 -5.18
CA PHE A 10 -8.94 -39.19 -4.22
C PHE A 10 -8.30 -38.59 -2.96
N LEU A 11 -7.20 -39.14 -2.47
CA LEU A 11 -6.43 -38.61 -1.34
C LEU A 11 -5.78 -37.27 -1.70
N LEU A 12 -5.22 -37.14 -2.89
CA LEU A 12 -4.63 -35.88 -3.40
C LEU A 12 -5.69 -34.80 -3.61
N LEU A 13 -6.88 -35.15 -4.12
CA LEU A 13 -8.01 -34.24 -4.24
C LEU A 13 -8.55 -33.79 -2.87
N HIS A 14 -8.66 -34.70 -1.89
CA HIS A 14 -9.05 -34.33 -0.54
C HIS A 14 -8.03 -33.45 0.18
N LEU A 15 -6.74 -33.71 -0.02
CA LEU A 15 -5.66 -32.87 0.53
C LEU A 15 -5.66 -31.48 -0.10
N SER A 16 -5.87 -31.37 -1.40
CA SER A 16 -5.95 -30.06 -2.08
C SER A 16 -7.19 -29.26 -1.67
N ILE A 17 -8.35 -29.89 -1.51
CA ILE A 17 -9.58 -29.24 -1.04
C ILE A 17 -9.44 -28.77 0.43
N SER A 18 -8.80 -29.58 1.28
CA SER A 18 -8.55 -29.22 2.67
C SER A 18 -7.56 -28.06 2.80
N ALA A 19 -6.50 -28.07 1.99
CA ALA A 19 -5.50 -27.00 1.98
C ALA A 19 -6.06 -25.66 1.46
N TYR A 20 -6.93 -25.71 0.45
CA TYR A 20 -7.62 -24.51 -0.06
C TYR A 20 -8.54 -23.89 1.00
N GLY A 21 -9.27 -24.72 1.75
CA GLY A 21 -10.14 -24.25 2.83
C GLY A 21 -9.38 -23.59 3.99
N GLU A 22 -8.17 -24.08 4.32
CA GLU A 22 -7.33 -23.49 5.36
C GLU A 22 -6.78 -22.12 4.95
N THR A 23 -6.30 -21.99 3.72
CA THR A 23 -5.77 -20.73 3.18
C THR A 23 -6.85 -19.65 3.10
N ASP A 24 -8.06 -20.00 2.67
CA ASP A 24 -9.20 -19.07 2.66
C ASP A 24 -9.61 -18.63 4.07
N ALA A 25 -9.58 -19.53 5.05
CA ALA A 25 -9.84 -19.21 6.44
C ALA A 25 -8.78 -18.23 6.99
N LEU A 26 -7.50 -18.43 6.67
CA LEU A 26 -6.42 -17.52 7.05
C LEU A 26 -6.57 -16.13 6.40
N PHE A 27 -6.98 -16.06 5.15
CA PHE A 27 -7.29 -14.77 4.52
C PHE A 27 -8.48 -14.07 5.20
N GLY A 28 -9.51 -14.83 5.57
CA GLY A 28 -10.64 -14.29 6.33
C GLY A 28 -10.22 -13.73 7.69
N GLU A 29 -9.31 -14.43 8.39
CA GLU A 29 -8.73 -13.93 9.64
C GLU A 29 -7.90 -12.67 9.41
N LEU A 30 -7.04 -12.65 8.38
CA LEU A 30 -6.22 -11.50 8.03
C LEU A 30 -7.07 -10.27 7.71
N ASP A 31 -8.10 -10.43 6.87
CA ASP A 31 -9.02 -9.34 6.53
C ASP A 31 -9.71 -8.80 7.80
N SER A 32 -10.13 -9.67 8.72
CA SER A 32 -10.69 -9.27 10.01
C SER A 32 -9.68 -8.54 10.91
N GLU A 33 -8.41 -8.93 10.92
CA GLU A 33 -7.38 -8.25 11.70
C GLU A 33 -7.00 -6.89 11.10
N ILE A 34 -7.07 -6.74 9.77
CA ILE A 34 -6.93 -5.44 9.07
C ILE A 34 -8.02 -4.47 9.54
N GLU A 35 -9.27 -4.92 9.62
CA GLU A 35 -10.37 -4.08 10.11
C GLU A 35 -10.20 -3.66 11.58
N LYS A 36 -9.63 -4.53 12.41
CA LYS A 36 -9.37 -4.26 13.84
C LYS A 36 -8.12 -3.44 14.10
N PHE A 37 -7.20 -3.34 13.13
CA PHE A 37 -5.89 -2.71 13.29
C PHE A 37 -5.97 -1.26 13.79
N PRO A 38 -6.84 -0.37 13.28
CA PRO A 38 -6.93 0.99 13.79
C PRO A 38 -7.27 1.04 15.29
N HIS A 39 -8.16 0.18 15.76
CA HIS A 39 -8.53 0.13 17.17
C HIS A 39 -7.38 -0.41 18.05
N ARG A 40 -6.63 -1.40 17.55
CA ARG A 40 -5.44 -1.91 18.26
C ARG A 40 -4.34 -0.83 18.33
N LEU A 41 -4.14 -0.10 17.25
CA LEU A 41 -3.18 1.01 17.18
C LEU A 41 -3.50 2.10 18.21
N GLU A 42 -4.77 2.50 18.30
CA GLU A 42 -5.19 3.50 19.31
C GLU A 42 -4.98 3.01 20.75
N ARG A 43 -5.25 1.74 21.04
CA ARG A 43 -4.93 1.15 22.35
C ARG A 43 -3.44 1.17 22.67
N LYS A 44 -2.59 0.84 21.68
CA LYS A 44 -1.14 0.88 21.83
C LYS A 44 -0.64 2.31 22.08
N LYS A 45 -1.15 3.29 21.33
CA LYS A 45 -0.87 4.72 21.56
C LYS A 45 -1.29 5.17 22.96
N ALA A 46 -2.45 4.75 23.44
CA ALA A 46 -2.91 5.07 24.79
C ALA A 46 -1.95 4.50 25.84
N ARG A 47 -1.50 3.24 25.69
CA ARG A 47 -0.49 2.63 26.57
C ARG A 47 0.84 3.38 26.56
N ILE A 48 1.34 3.77 25.38
CA ILE A 48 2.55 4.59 25.25
C ILE A 48 2.38 5.93 25.99
N ASN A 49 1.22 6.57 25.86
CA ASN A 49 0.95 7.82 26.56
C ASN A 49 0.93 7.63 28.10
N GLU A 50 0.37 6.52 28.57
CA GLU A 50 0.41 6.18 30.02
C GLU A 50 1.86 6.00 30.50
N LEU A 51 2.67 5.24 29.77
CA LEU A 51 4.09 5.06 30.09
C LEU A 51 4.85 6.40 30.07
N ARG A 52 4.55 7.27 29.10
CA ARG A 52 5.14 8.62 29.03
C ARG A 52 4.77 9.47 30.25
N ASN A 53 3.54 9.40 30.71
CA ASN A 53 3.11 10.11 31.93
C ASN A 53 3.84 9.58 33.16
N ARG A 54 4.02 8.26 33.29
CA ARG A 54 4.84 7.66 34.36
C ARG A 54 6.29 8.11 34.29
N PHE A 55 6.91 8.07 33.11
CA PHE A 55 8.28 8.56 32.89
C PHE A 55 8.45 10.00 33.38
N ASN A 56 7.50 10.88 33.05
CA ASN A 56 7.55 12.29 33.45
C ASN A 56 7.31 12.51 34.96
N SER A 57 6.69 11.55 35.64
CA SER A 57 6.40 11.65 37.08
C SER A 57 7.51 11.09 37.97
N TYR A 58 8.48 10.36 37.43
CA TYR A 58 9.56 9.77 38.21
C TYR A 58 10.68 10.78 38.44
N GLU A 59 11.12 10.89 39.71
CA GLU A 59 12.29 11.69 40.12
C GLU A 59 13.57 10.86 40.12
N SER A 60 13.50 9.57 40.38
CA SER A 60 14.66 8.67 40.42
C SER A 60 15.13 8.30 39.01
N ASP A 61 16.41 8.48 38.72
CA ASP A 61 17.01 8.15 37.44
C ASP A 61 16.93 6.66 37.11
N SER A 62 16.96 5.78 38.10
CA SER A 62 16.74 4.35 37.90
C SER A 62 15.31 4.05 37.39
N LEU A 63 14.28 4.69 37.95
CA LEU A 63 12.89 4.52 37.50
C LEU A 63 12.68 5.20 36.14
N ARG A 64 13.30 6.35 35.91
CA ARG A 64 13.27 7.05 34.62
C ARG A 64 13.92 6.21 33.52
N TYR A 65 15.09 5.60 33.80
CA TYR A 65 15.76 4.70 32.87
C TYR A 65 14.84 3.53 32.51
N SER A 66 14.27 2.84 33.52
CA SER A 66 13.36 1.72 33.27
C SER A 66 12.15 2.13 32.44
N ALA A 67 11.54 3.27 32.75
CA ALA A 67 10.38 3.76 32.01
C ALA A 67 10.75 4.22 30.59
N ALA A 68 11.93 4.81 30.38
CA ALA A 68 12.44 5.13 29.05
C ALA A 68 12.70 3.87 28.23
N TYR A 69 13.27 2.84 28.85
CA TYR A 69 13.48 1.55 28.20
C TYR A 69 12.16 0.85 27.84
N ASP A 70 11.15 0.89 28.71
CA ASP A 70 9.80 0.40 28.39
C ASP A 70 9.18 1.17 27.22
N LEU A 71 9.37 2.49 27.16
CA LEU A 71 8.93 3.33 26.04
C LEU A 71 9.68 2.99 24.74
N TYR A 72 10.97 2.68 24.80
CA TYR A 72 11.71 2.12 23.69
C TYR A 72 11.10 0.81 23.22
N LEU A 73 10.86 -0.15 24.13
CA LEU A 73 10.30 -1.46 23.80
C LEU A 73 8.93 -1.38 23.11
N GLU A 74 8.07 -0.43 23.50
CA GLU A 74 6.79 -0.21 22.86
C GLU A 74 6.92 0.44 21.46
N ASN A 75 7.93 1.30 21.27
CA ASN A 75 8.13 2.04 20.02
C ASN A 75 9.01 1.32 19.01
N ARG A 76 9.88 0.39 19.41
CA ARG A 76 10.93 -0.22 18.56
C ARG A 76 10.43 -0.88 17.26
N SER A 77 9.15 -1.21 17.18
CA SER A 77 8.50 -1.72 15.95
C SER A 77 7.28 -0.90 15.55
N LEU A 78 7.08 0.27 16.17
CA LEU A 78 5.93 1.14 15.89
C LEU A 78 6.38 2.47 15.28
N VAL A 79 7.30 3.19 15.95
CA VAL A 79 7.79 4.50 15.50
C VAL A 79 9.29 4.56 15.77
N ASN A 80 10.11 4.36 14.76
CA ASN A 80 11.55 4.26 14.86
C ASN A 80 12.20 5.50 15.51
N ASP A 81 11.79 6.70 15.10
CA ASP A 81 12.31 7.95 15.65
C ASP A 81 12.04 8.07 17.17
N SER A 82 10.88 7.56 17.62
CA SER A 82 10.55 7.52 19.04
C SER A 82 11.38 6.49 19.79
N ALA A 83 11.65 5.34 19.19
CA ALA A 83 12.52 4.31 19.76
C ALA A 83 13.93 4.86 19.96
N ILE A 84 14.50 5.49 18.94
CA ILE A 84 15.82 6.15 19.00
C ILE A 84 15.86 7.21 20.10
N LYS A 85 14.85 8.09 20.15
CA LYS A 85 14.75 9.12 21.19
C LYS A 85 14.80 8.55 22.60
N TYR A 86 14.09 7.45 22.88
CA TYR A 86 14.08 6.87 24.22
C TYR A 86 15.38 6.13 24.53
N LEU A 87 16.08 5.61 23.52
CA LEU A 87 17.44 5.08 23.69
C LEU A 87 18.46 6.18 23.99
N ASP A 88 18.36 7.36 23.38
CA ASP A 88 19.16 8.54 23.76
C ASP A 88 18.94 8.89 25.23
N ILE A 89 17.70 8.93 25.68
CA ILE A 89 17.38 9.20 27.10
C ILE A 89 17.96 8.11 28.00
N CYS A 90 17.88 6.82 27.61
CA CYS A 90 18.50 5.74 28.38
C CYS A 90 20.03 5.89 28.46
N HIS A 91 20.67 6.23 27.35
CA HIS A 91 22.11 6.48 27.28
C HIS A 91 22.53 7.63 28.19
N ASP A 92 21.85 8.77 28.09
CA ASP A 92 22.17 9.97 28.90
C ASP A 92 22.01 9.71 30.39
N ILE A 93 20.94 9.04 30.80
CA ILE A 93 20.74 8.67 32.23
C ILE A 93 21.82 7.69 32.65
N ALA A 94 22.14 6.70 31.84
CA ALA A 94 23.18 5.71 32.18
C ALA A 94 24.56 6.33 32.31
N LEU A 95 24.93 7.29 31.46
CA LEU A 95 26.18 8.04 31.56
C LEU A 95 26.23 8.89 32.85
N HIS A 96 25.12 9.60 33.16
CA HIS A 96 25.03 10.43 34.35
C HIS A 96 25.22 9.61 35.63
N GLU A 97 24.63 8.42 35.67
CA GLU A 97 24.71 7.51 36.82
C GLU A 97 25.96 6.62 36.82
N GLY A 98 26.81 6.70 35.79
CA GLY A 98 28.00 5.85 35.66
C GLY A 98 27.72 4.39 35.30
N TRP A 99 26.55 4.09 34.79
CA TRP A 99 26.17 2.74 34.34
C TRP A 99 26.66 2.49 32.91
N MET A 100 27.96 2.34 32.76
CA MET A 100 28.62 2.29 31.46
C MET A 100 28.07 1.15 30.56
N ASP A 101 27.78 -0.02 31.15
CA ASP A 101 27.24 -1.17 30.40
C ASP A 101 25.86 -0.86 29.82
N ARG A 102 25.00 -0.17 30.58
CA ARG A 102 23.69 0.26 30.10
C ARG A 102 23.77 1.35 29.04
N ALA A 103 24.73 2.23 29.13
CA ALA A 103 24.98 3.24 28.12
C ALA A 103 25.40 2.60 26.82
N ARG A 104 26.39 1.68 26.85
CA ARG A 104 26.82 0.87 25.69
C ARG A 104 25.68 0.05 25.09
N HIS A 105 24.93 -0.66 25.91
CA HIS A 105 23.75 -1.43 25.46
C HIS A 105 22.75 -0.52 24.74
N SER A 106 22.51 0.68 25.26
CA SER A 106 21.61 1.65 24.61
C SER A 106 22.14 2.10 23.24
N ASP A 107 23.46 2.30 23.11
CA ASP A 107 24.09 2.65 21.83
C ASP A 107 24.00 1.51 20.81
N LEU A 108 24.25 0.27 21.22
CA LEU A 108 24.07 -0.89 20.34
C LEU A 108 22.62 -1.04 19.84
N LEU A 109 21.66 -0.89 20.75
CA LEU A 109 20.23 -0.90 20.36
C LEU A 109 19.88 0.25 19.43
N LYS A 110 20.46 1.43 19.66
CA LYS A 110 20.26 2.62 18.84
C LYS A 110 20.85 2.43 17.44
N ALA A 111 22.07 1.87 17.34
CA ALA A 111 22.68 1.52 16.07
C ALA A 111 21.80 0.51 15.31
N ASN A 112 21.27 -0.50 15.99
CA ASN A 112 20.33 -1.45 15.39
C ASN A 112 19.05 -0.75 14.86
N GLN A 113 18.48 0.21 15.61
CA GLN A 113 17.31 0.97 15.17
C GLN A 113 17.62 1.84 13.94
N PHE A 114 18.82 2.42 13.87
CA PHE A 114 19.26 3.17 12.70
C PHE A 114 19.38 2.27 11.46
N VAL A 115 19.91 1.05 11.61
CA VAL A 115 19.97 0.07 10.51
C VAL A 115 18.56 -0.26 10.02
N LEU A 116 17.62 -0.57 10.92
CA LEU A 116 16.22 -0.89 10.57
C LEU A 116 15.52 0.29 9.88
N GLY A 117 15.89 1.52 10.22
CA GLY A 117 15.38 2.74 9.58
C GLY A 117 16.03 3.05 8.23
N GLY A 118 17.15 2.39 7.86
CA GLY A 118 17.95 2.71 6.68
C GLY A 118 18.87 3.92 6.86
N TYR A 119 19.30 4.19 8.09
CA TYR A 119 20.22 5.26 8.47
C TYR A 119 21.62 4.66 8.75
N TYR A 120 22.21 4.05 7.71
CA TYR A 120 23.42 3.23 7.85
C TYR A 120 24.64 4.02 8.28
N LYS A 121 24.74 5.29 7.86
CA LYS A 121 25.87 6.17 8.27
C LYS A 121 25.82 6.45 9.75
N GLU A 122 24.65 6.80 10.27
CA GLU A 122 24.43 7.08 11.69
C GLU A 122 24.69 5.84 12.55
N ALA A 123 24.26 4.67 12.07
CA ALA A 123 24.54 3.39 12.74
C ALA A 123 26.05 3.11 12.78
N PHE A 124 26.74 3.31 11.66
CA PHE A 124 28.17 3.09 11.54
C PHE A 124 28.98 4.02 12.46
N ASP A 125 28.60 5.31 12.52
CA ASP A 125 29.26 6.29 13.37
C ASP A 125 29.16 5.92 14.86
N ILE A 126 28.00 5.42 15.31
CA ILE A 126 27.83 4.92 16.66
C ILE A 126 28.74 3.71 16.90
N MET A 127 28.72 2.75 16.00
CA MET A 127 29.49 1.52 16.13
C MET A 127 31.00 1.76 16.14
N GLU A 128 31.51 2.76 15.40
CA GLU A 128 32.92 3.14 15.41
C GLU A 128 33.30 4.01 16.61
N SER A 129 32.39 4.87 17.10
CA SER A 129 32.67 5.75 18.24
C SER A 129 32.60 5.02 19.57
N THR A 130 31.93 3.88 19.58
CA THR A 130 31.75 3.09 20.80
C THR A 130 32.98 2.18 20.95
N ASP A 131 33.90 2.55 21.79
CA ASP A 131 35.09 1.77 22.23
C ASP A 131 34.59 0.54 23.04
N VAL A 132 33.86 -0.36 22.36
CA VAL A 132 33.04 -1.38 23.02
C VAL A 132 33.55 -2.77 22.68
N GLU A 133 34.38 -3.28 23.56
CA GLU A 133 34.35 -4.72 23.77
C GLU A 133 33.04 -5.06 24.51
N PRO A 134 32.15 -5.87 23.91
CA PRO A 134 30.91 -6.28 24.56
C PRO A 134 31.22 -7.05 25.85
N GLU A 135 30.60 -6.66 26.96
CA GLU A 135 30.84 -7.30 28.26
C GLU A 135 29.82 -8.45 28.53
N SER A 136 28.69 -8.44 27.83
CA SER A 136 27.67 -9.48 27.93
C SER A 136 27.55 -10.29 26.62
N PRO A 137 27.21 -11.59 26.70
CA PRO A 137 26.96 -12.39 25.48
C PRO A 137 25.83 -11.80 24.60
N GLU A 138 24.84 -11.15 25.20
CA GLU A 138 23.75 -10.51 24.48
C GLU A 138 24.25 -9.30 23.69
N ASP A 139 25.12 -8.49 24.28
CA ASP A 139 25.71 -7.32 23.61
C ASP A 139 26.70 -7.76 22.53
N GLU A 140 27.46 -8.83 22.75
CA GLU A 140 28.34 -9.43 21.76
C GLU A 140 27.54 -9.90 20.52
N ILE A 141 26.44 -10.58 20.73
CA ILE A 141 25.55 -11.00 19.66
C ILE A 141 24.98 -9.76 18.94
N LEU A 142 24.52 -8.76 19.68
CA LEU A 142 23.96 -7.54 19.11
C LEU A 142 24.99 -6.75 18.31
N TYR A 143 26.21 -6.60 18.84
CA TYR A 143 27.34 -5.96 18.17
C TYR A 143 27.64 -6.60 16.81
N HIS A 144 27.84 -7.90 16.80
CA HIS A 144 28.07 -8.64 15.56
C HIS A 144 26.88 -8.59 14.61
N THR A 145 25.66 -8.59 15.13
CA THR A 145 24.43 -8.48 14.33
C THR A 145 24.34 -7.14 13.62
N VAL A 146 24.61 -6.02 14.33
CA VAL A 146 24.55 -4.69 13.75
C VAL A 146 25.58 -4.55 12.62
N TYR A 147 26.82 -4.95 12.83
CA TYR A 147 27.86 -4.91 11.79
C TYR A 147 27.54 -5.84 10.61
N SER A 148 27.04 -7.05 10.87
CA SER A 148 26.61 -7.96 9.81
C SER A 148 25.54 -7.35 8.93
N LEU A 149 24.52 -6.71 9.53
CA LEU A 149 23.46 -6.02 8.80
C LEU A 149 24.00 -4.80 8.02
N LEU A 150 24.87 -3.99 8.63
CA LEU A 150 25.49 -2.85 7.96
C LEU A 150 26.25 -3.27 6.70
N TYR A 151 27.15 -4.26 6.83
CA TYR A 151 27.94 -4.72 5.68
C TYR A 151 27.09 -5.40 4.63
N ASN A 152 26.03 -6.12 5.01
CA ASN A 152 25.06 -6.66 4.07
C ASN A 152 24.40 -5.53 3.24
N GLU A 153 23.93 -4.49 3.90
CA GLU A 153 23.28 -3.37 3.23
C GLU A 153 24.26 -2.59 2.34
N MET A 154 25.49 -2.40 2.80
CA MET A 154 26.56 -1.81 1.98
C MET A 154 26.87 -2.67 0.75
N ALA A 155 26.87 -4.00 0.87
CA ALA A 155 27.05 -4.92 -0.24
C ALA A 155 25.89 -4.85 -1.24
N VAL A 156 24.65 -4.82 -0.75
CA VAL A 156 23.42 -4.73 -1.58
C VAL A 156 23.40 -3.44 -2.40
N HIS A 157 23.82 -2.32 -1.80
CA HIS A 157 23.82 -1.00 -2.44
C HIS A 157 25.13 -0.66 -3.18
N SER A 158 26.14 -1.53 -3.14
CA SER A 158 27.38 -1.31 -3.84
C SER A 158 27.24 -1.52 -5.34
N VAL A 159 27.63 -0.50 -6.10
CA VAL A 159 27.65 -0.52 -7.57
C VAL A 159 28.88 -1.24 -8.12
N LEU A 160 29.99 -1.25 -7.35
CA LEU A 160 31.25 -1.82 -7.75
C LEU A 160 31.38 -3.27 -7.28
N PRO A 161 31.56 -4.25 -8.19
CA PRO A 161 31.64 -5.68 -7.82
C PRO A 161 32.70 -5.97 -6.75
N ARG A 162 33.89 -5.36 -6.87
CA ARG A 162 34.99 -5.55 -5.91
C ARG A 162 34.64 -5.04 -4.50
N GLN A 163 33.99 -3.90 -4.40
CA GLN A 163 33.53 -3.38 -3.10
C GLN A 163 32.42 -4.25 -2.49
N ARG A 164 31.54 -4.74 -3.35
CA ARG A 164 30.49 -5.68 -2.91
C ARG A 164 31.09 -6.94 -2.30
N GLU A 165 32.11 -7.50 -2.94
CA GLU A 165 32.81 -8.70 -2.48
C GLU A 165 33.50 -8.45 -1.13
N GLU A 166 34.21 -7.30 -0.99
CA GLU A 166 34.83 -6.88 0.27
C GLU A 166 33.80 -6.73 1.40
N PHE A 167 32.65 -6.13 1.13
CA PHE A 167 31.58 -5.99 2.14
C PHE A 167 30.97 -7.36 2.52
N LEU A 168 30.80 -8.27 1.59
CA LEU A 168 30.33 -9.63 1.89
C LEU A 168 31.36 -10.44 2.69
N GLU A 169 32.64 -10.25 2.45
CA GLU A 169 33.71 -10.85 3.29
C GLU A 169 33.61 -10.32 4.72
N ARG A 170 33.50 -9.01 4.91
CA ARG A 170 33.30 -8.39 6.22
C ARG A 170 32.03 -8.88 6.91
N GLN A 171 30.92 -8.93 6.17
CA GLN A 171 29.67 -9.51 6.71
C GLN A 171 29.89 -10.92 7.23
N SER A 172 30.61 -11.75 6.47
CA SER A 172 30.89 -13.15 6.83
C SER A 172 31.72 -13.26 8.12
N GLU A 173 32.69 -12.35 8.35
CA GLU A 173 33.46 -12.30 9.59
C GLU A 173 32.53 -12.05 10.80
N TYR A 174 31.60 -11.08 10.67
CA TYR A 174 30.66 -10.78 11.76
C TYR A 174 29.61 -11.89 11.96
N VAL A 175 29.17 -12.55 10.91
CA VAL A 175 28.30 -13.74 11.01
C VAL A 175 29.02 -14.85 11.78
N ALA A 176 30.32 -15.05 11.55
CA ALA A 176 31.12 -16.00 12.34
C ALA A 176 31.18 -15.61 13.82
N GLY A 177 31.34 -14.32 14.12
CA GLY A 177 31.26 -13.79 15.49
C GLY A 177 29.90 -14.06 16.15
N ILE A 178 28.79 -13.90 15.43
CA ILE A 178 27.46 -14.28 15.93
C ILE A 178 27.41 -15.77 16.29
N VAL A 179 27.94 -16.63 15.43
CA VAL A 179 27.96 -18.09 15.67
C VAL A 179 28.73 -18.43 16.94
N GLU A 180 29.88 -17.78 17.17
CA GLU A 180 30.71 -17.96 18.36
C GLU A 180 30.00 -17.48 19.62
N ALA A 181 29.50 -16.26 19.62
CA ALA A 181 28.76 -15.68 20.74
C ALA A 181 27.51 -16.49 21.11
N LEU A 182 26.80 -17.03 20.13
CA LEU A 182 25.65 -17.91 20.35
C LEU A 182 26.00 -19.21 21.07
N GLN A 183 27.25 -19.71 21.06
CA GLN A 183 27.61 -20.89 21.80
C GLN A 183 27.51 -20.68 23.32
N GLY A 184 27.74 -19.46 23.79
CA GLY A 184 27.59 -19.07 25.20
C GLY A 184 26.14 -18.72 25.63
N ALA A 185 25.23 -18.51 24.69
CA ALA A 185 23.87 -18.06 24.96
C ALA A 185 22.85 -19.21 24.77
N SER A 186 22.11 -19.57 25.82
CA SER A 186 21.19 -20.72 25.78
C SER A 186 19.91 -20.45 24.94
N ASP A 187 19.20 -19.37 25.22
CA ASP A 187 17.90 -19.04 24.60
C ASP A 187 17.91 -17.72 23.81
N TYR A 188 18.81 -16.82 24.10
CA TYR A 188 18.97 -15.58 23.37
C TYR A 188 19.43 -15.84 21.93
N GLY A 189 18.92 -15.05 20.99
CA GLY A 189 19.38 -15.15 19.59
C GLY A 189 18.90 -16.37 18.82
N GLN A 190 17.89 -17.11 19.28
CA GLN A 190 17.34 -18.27 18.57
C GLN A 190 16.95 -17.95 17.11
N HIS A 191 16.45 -16.73 16.83
CA HIS A 191 16.14 -16.28 15.49
C HIS A 191 17.38 -16.19 14.60
N LEU A 192 18.53 -15.78 15.16
CA LEU A 192 19.79 -15.69 14.43
C LEU A 192 20.31 -17.09 14.04
N ARG A 193 20.15 -18.10 14.90
CA ARG A 193 20.47 -19.49 14.56
C ARG A 193 19.69 -19.99 13.35
N VAL A 194 18.41 -19.58 13.24
CA VAL A 194 17.56 -19.90 12.07
C VAL A 194 18.07 -19.16 10.84
N SER A 195 18.35 -17.86 10.94
CA SER A 195 18.86 -17.06 9.83
C SER A 195 20.20 -17.60 9.29
N ILE A 196 21.14 -17.89 10.17
CA ILE A 196 22.42 -18.49 9.79
C ILE A 196 22.25 -19.85 9.10
N ALA A 197 21.34 -20.69 9.60
CA ALA A 197 21.05 -21.99 8.97
C ALA A 197 20.44 -21.81 7.56
N MET A 198 19.64 -20.77 7.34
CA MET A 198 19.09 -20.43 6.01
C MET A 198 20.17 -19.89 5.06
N GLU A 199 21.12 -19.11 5.55
CA GLU A 199 22.22 -18.56 4.76
C GLU A 199 23.24 -19.62 4.36
N THR A 200 23.49 -20.60 5.25
CA THR A 200 24.37 -21.73 4.97
C THR A 200 23.69 -22.87 4.20
N ASP A 201 22.56 -22.61 3.59
CA ASP A 201 21.72 -23.56 2.82
C ASP A 201 21.36 -24.85 3.58
N SER A 202 21.38 -24.77 4.92
CA SER A 202 20.97 -25.87 5.80
C SER A 202 19.49 -25.78 6.14
N LEU A 203 18.63 -25.83 5.11
CA LEU A 203 17.18 -25.55 5.22
C LEU A 203 16.45 -26.52 6.16
N GLU A 204 16.85 -27.79 6.20
CA GLU A 204 16.29 -28.76 7.15
C GLU A 204 16.61 -28.39 8.60
N LYS A 205 17.85 -27.95 8.86
CA LYS A 205 18.25 -27.47 10.18
C LYS A 205 17.50 -26.17 10.54
N ALA A 206 17.34 -25.26 9.59
CA ALA A 206 16.57 -24.03 9.78
C ALA A 206 15.11 -24.35 10.16
N LEU A 207 14.48 -25.29 9.43
CA LEU A 207 13.12 -25.75 9.68
C LEU A 207 12.99 -26.38 11.09
N TYR A 208 13.93 -27.23 11.46
CA TYR A 208 13.96 -27.83 12.80
C TYR A 208 14.08 -26.78 13.92
N LEU A 209 15.03 -25.85 13.77
CA LEU A 209 15.25 -24.79 14.76
C LEU A 209 14.04 -23.86 14.89
N ASN A 210 13.47 -23.43 13.76
CA ASN A 210 12.32 -22.54 13.74
C ASN A 210 11.05 -23.24 14.24
N GLY A 211 10.85 -24.50 13.89
CA GLY A 211 9.75 -25.31 14.41
C GLY A 211 9.80 -25.49 15.94
N ARG A 212 10.99 -25.59 16.54
CA ARG A 212 11.15 -25.56 18.00
C ARG A 212 10.76 -24.19 18.57
N ARG A 213 11.21 -23.09 17.93
CA ARG A 213 10.90 -21.74 18.32
C ARG A 213 9.39 -21.48 18.27
N LEU A 214 8.71 -21.84 17.19
CA LEU A 214 7.26 -21.69 17.02
C LEU A 214 6.46 -22.47 18.08
N LYS A 215 6.93 -23.63 18.52
CA LYS A 215 6.28 -24.40 19.61
C LYS A 215 6.34 -23.72 20.97
N MET A 216 7.31 -22.84 21.18
CA MET A 216 7.48 -22.09 22.43
C MET A 216 6.70 -20.77 22.42
N LEU A 217 6.30 -20.27 21.25
CA LEU A 217 5.62 -18.99 21.06
C LEU A 217 4.12 -19.20 20.91
N LYS A 218 3.36 -18.25 21.44
CA LYS A 218 1.93 -18.11 21.16
C LYS A 218 1.76 -17.14 19.96
N ASP A 219 0.67 -17.25 19.24
CA ASP A 219 0.35 -16.37 18.11
C ASP A 219 0.19 -14.88 18.52
N THR A 220 0.00 -14.63 19.81
CA THR A 220 -0.03 -13.28 20.41
C THR A 220 1.33 -12.77 20.84
N ASP A 221 2.36 -13.61 20.84
CA ASP A 221 3.70 -13.20 21.22
C ASP A 221 4.31 -12.38 20.07
N ARG A 222 5.04 -11.33 20.43
CA ARG A 222 5.61 -10.41 19.45
C ARG A 222 6.58 -11.09 18.49
N GLU A 223 7.33 -12.03 18.97
CA GLU A 223 8.35 -12.79 18.23
C GLU A 223 7.73 -13.81 17.27
N TYR A 224 6.44 -14.13 17.42
CA TYR A 224 5.75 -15.10 16.56
C TYR A 224 5.72 -14.64 15.10
N GLY A 225 5.47 -13.36 14.83
CA GLY A 225 5.45 -12.81 13.47
C GLY A 225 6.77 -13.05 12.74
N GLY A 226 7.89 -12.78 13.39
CA GLY A 226 9.22 -13.04 12.84
C GLY A 226 9.52 -14.52 12.65
N ALA A 227 9.06 -15.39 13.58
CA ALA A 227 9.21 -16.83 13.43
C ALA A 227 8.36 -17.38 12.28
N ALA A 228 7.13 -16.92 12.12
CA ALA A 228 6.26 -17.27 11.01
C ALA A 228 6.81 -16.78 9.66
N TYR A 229 7.42 -15.58 9.62
CA TYR A 229 8.08 -15.07 8.43
C TYR A 229 9.33 -15.89 8.07
N SER A 230 10.10 -16.33 9.07
CA SER A 230 11.23 -17.26 8.83
C SER A 230 10.75 -18.59 8.23
N GLU A 231 9.63 -19.13 8.71
CA GLU A 231 9.05 -20.38 8.17
C GLU A 231 8.60 -20.18 6.71
N TYR A 232 7.98 -19.03 6.41
CA TYR A 232 7.68 -18.65 5.02
C TYR A 232 8.93 -18.69 4.15
N LEU A 233 10.03 -18.04 4.56
CA LEU A 233 11.26 -17.98 3.78
C LEU A 233 11.86 -19.38 3.56
N ILE A 234 11.84 -20.23 4.58
CA ILE A 234 12.34 -21.61 4.48
C ILE A 234 11.50 -22.41 3.48
N HIS A 235 10.18 -22.39 3.62
CA HIS A 235 9.28 -23.10 2.70
C HIS A 235 9.36 -22.56 1.27
N HIS A 236 9.51 -21.26 1.10
CA HIS A 236 9.73 -20.66 -0.22
C HIS A 236 11.03 -21.12 -0.86
N LYS A 237 12.14 -21.17 -0.12
CA LYS A 237 13.42 -21.73 -0.61
C LYS A 237 13.34 -23.23 -0.93
N LEU A 238 12.49 -23.98 -0.21
CA LEU A 238 12.23 -25.41 -0.48
C LEU A 238 11.27 -25.64 -1.66
N GLY A 239 10.67 -24.59 -2.24
CA GLY A 239 9.68 -24.72 -3.31
C GLY A 239 8.29 -25.17 -2.84
N ASN A 240 8.02 -25.10 -1.55
CA ASN A 240 6.74 -25.45 -0.94
C ASN A 240 5.81 -24.23 -0.90
N ASP A 241 5.40 -23.74 -2.05
CA ASP A 241 4.71 -22.45 -2.21
C ASP A 241 3.41 -22.35 -1.40
N GLU A 242 2.66 -23.45 -1.25
CA GLU A 242 1.41 -23.48 -0.49
C GLU A 242 1.63 -23.27 1.01
N GLU A 243 2.59 -24.01 1.60
CA GLU A 243 2.96 -23.82 3.00
C GLU A 243 3.61 -22.45 3.23
N ALA A 244 4.47 -22.02 2.31
CA ALA A 244 5.05 -20.68 2.34
C ALA A 244 3.96 -19.60 2.42
N ARG A 245 2.92 -19.69 1.60
CA ARG A 245 1.78 -18.77 1.62
C ARG A 245 1.07 -18.74 2.97
N LYS A 246 0.76 -19.90 3.53
CA LYS A 246 0.08 -19.98 4.84
C LYS A 246 0.91 -19.31 5.93
N TRP A 247 2.21 -19.54 5.93
CA TRP A 247 3.11 -18.94 6.92
C TRP A 247 3.27 -17.44 6.72
N LEU A 248 3.28 -16.97 5.47
CA LEU A 248 3.29 -15.53 5.17
C LEU A 248 2.02 -14.82 5.69
N ILE A 249 0.86 -15.46 5.52
CA ILE A 249 -0.42 -14.92 6.06
C ILE A 249 -0.39 -14.91 7.59
N ARG A 250 0.09 -15.99 8.25
CA ARG A 250 0.22 -16.03 9.72
C ARG A 250 1.17 -14.96 10.25
N ALA A 251 2.28 -14.70 9.55
CA ALA A 251 3.19 -13.62 9.90
C ALA A 251 2.49 -12.25 9.83
N ALA A 252 1.76 -11.98 8.74
CA ALA A 252 1.00 -10.73 8.57
C ALA A 252 -0.09 -10.57 9.65
N ILE A 253 -0.82 -11.64 10.00
CA ILE A 253 -1.81 -11.64 11.07
C ILE A 253 -1.15 -11.28 12.42
N SER A 254 0.01 -11.89 12.72
CA SER A 254 0.73 -11.63 13.96
C SER A 254 1.22 -10.17 14.03
N ASP A 255 1.77 -9.64 12.94
CA ASP A 255 2.21 -8.24 12.87
C ASP A 255 1.05 -7.28 13.17
N LEU A 256 -0.14 -7.54 12.62
CA LEU A 256 -1.33 -6.72 12.87
C LEU A 256 -1.83 -6.87 14.32
N LYS A 257 -1.85 -8.09 14.88
CA LYS A 257 -2.23 -8.34 16.28
C LYS A 257 -1.31 -7.60 17.26
N ASN A 258 -0.01 -7.55 16.97
CA ASN A 258 1.01 -6.93 17.80
C ASN A 258 1.24 -5.43 17.48
N VAL A 259 0.52 -4.90 16.49
CA VAL A 259 0.70 -3.51 16.01
C VAL A 259 2.16 -3.24 15.64
N THR A 260 2.73 -4.14 14.86
CA THR A 260 4.06 -3.98 14.24
C THR A 260 3.89 -3.18 12.96
N THR A 261 4.54 -2.04 12.85
CA THR A 261 4.52 -1.20 11.64
C THR A 261 5.75 -1.41 10.76
N ASP A 262 6.80 -2.00 11.32
CA ASP A 262 7.97 -2.51 10.60
C ASP A 262 7.64 -3.89 9.97
N GLN A 263 6.71 -3.90 9.02
CA GLN A 263 6.17 -5.11 8.44
C GLN A 263 6.96 -5.55 7.20
N ALA A 264 7.27 -6.85 7.12
CA ALA A 264 7.80 -7.50 5.92
C ALA A 264 6.73 -8.37 5.23
N ALA A 265 5.87 -9.02 6.01
CA ALA A 265 4.94 -10.03 5.51
C ALA A 265 3.81 -9.46 4.65
N LEU A 266 3.19 -8.36 5.09
CA LEU A 266 2.03 -7.80 4.40
C LEU A 266 2.34 -7.26 2.99
N PRO A 267 3.45 -6.50 2.77
CA PRO A 267 3.82 -6.06 1.41
C PRO A 267 4.22 -7.23 0.51
N GLU A 268 4.90 -8.25 1.04
CA GLU A 268 5.26 -9.45 0.28
C GLU A 268 4.01 -10.22 -0.16
N LEU A 269 3.04 -10.39 0.75
CA LEU A 269 1.75 -11.01 0.45
C LEU A 269 0.95 -10.21 -0.58
N ALA A 270 0.97 -8.88 -0.50
CA ALA A 270 0.33 -8.02 -1.48
C ALA A 270 0.91 -8.22 -2.89
N MET A 271 2.24 -8.36 -2.98
CA MET A 271 2.91 -8.64 -4.25
C MET A 271 2.59 -10.02 -4.80
N MET A 272 2.53 -11.03 -3.94
CA MET A 272 2.12 -12.38 -4.31
C MET A 272 0.69 -12.37 -4.91
N LEU A 273 -0.26 -11.78 -4.20
CA LEU A 273 -1.65 -11.66 -4.64
C LEU A 273 -1.80 -10.86 -5.95
N TYR A 274 -1.03 -9.79 -6.10
CA TYR A 274 -1.01 -9.03 -7.34
C TYR A 274 -0.58 -9.87 -8.54
N ARG A 275 0.48 -10.69 -8.40
CA ARG A 275 0.94 -11.61 -9.44
C ARG A 275 -0.08 -12.68 -9.78
N GLU A 276 -0.89 -13.10 -8.83
CA GLU A 276 -1.96 -14.08 -8.98
C GLU A 276 -3.25 -13.48 -9.53
N GLY A 277 -3.34 -12.15 -9.64
CA GLY A 277 -4.50 -11.44 -10.18
C GLY A 277 -5.56 -11.06 -9.14
N ASP A 278 -5.34 -11.32 -7.83
CA ASP A 278 -6.18 -10.79 -6.76
C ASP A 278 -5.77 -9.33 -6.45
N VAL A 279 -6.14 -8.46 -7.37
CA VAL A 279 -5.75 -7.04 -7.31
C VAL A 279 -6.44 -6.31 -6.16
N GLU A 280 -7.63 -6.72 -5.78
CA GLU A 280 -8.40 -6.07 -4.73
C GLU A 280 -7.75 -6.26 -3.35
N ARG A 281 -7.39 -7.50 -2.98
CA ARG A 281 -6.67 -7.76 -1.75
C ARG A 281 -5.26 -7.17 -1.80
N ALA A 282 -4.54 -7.33 -2.92
CA ALA A 282 -3.22 -6.75 -3.11
C ALA A 282 -3.22 -5.24 -2.85
N PHE A 283 -4.20 -4.51 -3.39
CA PHE A 283 -4.36 -3.08 -3.18
C PHE A 283 -4.62 -2.72 -1.71
N ARG A 284 -5.55 -3.41 -1.06
CA ARG A 284 -5.86 -3.15 0.36
C ARG A 284 -4.64 -3.40 1.26
N TYR A 285 -3.91 -4.48 1.02
CA TYR A 285 -2.78 -4.88 1.85
C TYR A 285 -1.57 -3.96 1.66
N ILE A 286 -1.24 -3.60 0.42
CA ILE A 286 -0.14 -2.68 0.16
C ILE A 286 -0.42 -1.29 0.70
N HIS A 287 -1.68 -0.84 0.65
CA HIS A 287 -2.08 0.46 1.16
C HIS A 287 -1.89 0.55 2.68
N LEU A 288 -2.37 -0.45 3.43
CA LEU A 288 -2.14 -0.53 4.88
C LEU A 288 -0.64 -0.63 5.19
N SER A 289 0.10 -1.42 4.41
CA SER A 289 1.55 -1.53 4.57
C SER A 289 2.27 -0.19 4.36
N CYS A 290 1.85 0.60 3.37
CA CYS A 290 2.39 1.97 3.16
C CYS A 290 2.14 2.88 4.38
N GLU A 291 0.95 2.81 4.97
CA GLU A 291 0.63 3.57 6.18
C GLU A 291 1.51 3.14 7.36
N CYS A 292 1.69 1.84 7.56
CA CYS A 292 2.55 1.29 8.60
C CYS A 292 4.02 1.71 8.42
N ILE A 293 4.58 1.56 7.23
CA ILE A 293 5.98 1.88 6.95
C ILE A 293 6.25 3.39 7.06
N ARG A 294 5.30 4.22 6.66
CA ARG A 294 5.38 5.67 6.88
C ARG A 294 5.39 6.01 8.38
N MET A 295 4.59 5.28 9.18
CA MET A 295 4.56 5.46 10.64
C MET A 295 5.86 5.01 11.29
N PHE A 296 6.43 3.91 10.85
CA PHE A 296 7.73 3.42 11.31
C PHE A 296 8.88 4.34 10.89
N ASN A 297 8.76 5.02 9.75
CA ASN A 297 9.77 5.89 9.15
C ASN A 297 11.03 5.14 8.67
N SER A 298 10.86 4.03 7.94
CA SER A 298 11.96 3.34 7.28
C SER A 298 12.18 3.87 5.86
N LYS A 299 13.38 4.38 5.57
CA LYS A 299 13.78 4.87 4.23
C LYS A 299 13.83 3.73 3.22
N GLU A 300 14.44 2.61 3.59
CA GLU A 300 14.62 1.45 2.72
C GLU A 300 13.28 0.85 2.32
N ARG A 301 12.41 0.56 3.29
CA ARG A 301 11.09 -0.03 3.03
C ARG A 301 10.20 0.92 2.25
N SER A 302 10.29 2.23 2.49
CA SER A 302 9.59 3.24 1.71
C SER A 302 10.00 3.23 0.25
N ALA A 303 11.31 3.13 -0.04
CA ALA A 303 11.83 3.03 -1.39
C ALA A 303 11.38 1.73 -2.10
N ARG A 304 11.40 0.60 -1.39
CA ARG A 304 10.93 -0.69 -1.91
C ARG A 304 9.46 -0.66 -2.27
N ILE A 305 8.61 -0.09 -1.41
CA ILE A 305 7.16 0.01 -1.66
C ILE A 305 6.84 1.03 -2.75
N ALA A 306 7.61 2.09 -2.91
CA ALA A 306 7.40 3.06 -3.99
C ALA A 306 7.40 2.39 -5.37
N SER A 307 8.26 1.39 -5.60
CA SER A 307 8.26 0.60 -6.84
C SER A 307 6.97 -0.22 -7.05
N PHE A 308 6.33 -0.65 -5.97
CA PHE A 308 5.07 -1.39 -6.02
C PHE A 308 3.86 -0.48 -6.20
N LEU A 309 3.91 0.72 -5.65
CA LEU A 309 2.87 1.73 -5.86
C LEU A 309 2.74 2.12 -7.33
N ASP A 310 3.87 2.32 -8.03
CA ASP A 310 3.86 2.59 -9.46
C ASP A 310 3.21 1.45 -10.26
N LEU A 311 3.47 0.20 -9.88
CA LEU A 311 2.90 -0.98 -10.51
C LEU A 311 1.38 -1.07 -10.29
N ILE A 312 0.94 -0.87 -9.06
CA ILE A 312 -0.48 -0.92 -8.66
C ILE A 312 -1.23 0.28 -9.24
N ASP A 313 -0.64 1.47 -9.22
CA ASP A 313 -1.23 2.67 -9.81
C ASP A 313 -1.41 2.50 -11.33
N SER A 314 -0.40 1.94 -12.01
CA SER A 314 -0.49 1.63 -13.45
C SER A 314 -1.64 0.66 -13.76
N HIS A 315 -1.89 -0.33 -12.89
CA HIS A 315 -3.00 -1.27 -13.04
C HIS A 315 -4.34 -0.61 -12.76
N ASN A 316 -4.45 0.13 -11.68
CA ASN A 316 -5.65 0.88 -11.31
C ASN A 316 -6.03 1.90 -12.39
N GLN A 317 -5.04 2.59 -12.95
CA GLN A 317 -5.25 3.48 -14.10
C GLN A 317 -5.74 2.73 -15.35
N LYS A 318 -5.26 1.50 -15.59
CA LYS A 318 -5.77 0.66 -16.68
C LYS A 318 -7.23 0.27 -16.44
N GLU A 319 -7.58 -0.15 -15.23
CA GLU A 319 -8.96 -0.46 -14.87
C GLU A 319 -9.88 0.76 -15.01
N ILE A 320 -9.45 1.92 -14.51
CA ILE A 320 -10.20 3.18 -14.65
C ILE A 320 -10.39 3.54 -16.12
N LYS A 321 -9.32 3.40 -16.94
CA LYS A 321 -9.41 3.62 -18.39
C LYS A 321 -10.35 2.63 -19.08
N GLN A 322 -10.34 1.35 -18.69
CA GLN A 322 -11.28 0.35 -19.23
C GLN A 322 -12.72 0.67 -18.82
N LYS A 323 -12.98 0.95 -17.54
CA LYS A 323 -14.29 1.38 -17.04
C LYS A 323 -14.77 2.65 -17.76
N SER A 324 -13.88 3.64 -17.96
CA SER A 324 -14.17 4.84 -18.74
C SER A 324 -14.46 4.54 -20.22
N LEU A 325 -13.74 3.58 -20.83
CA LEU A 325 -14.00 3.14 -22.21
C LEU A 325 -15.37 2.46 -22.32
N TYR A 326 -15.71 1.55 -21.42
CA TYR A 326 -17.03 0.91 -21.37
C TYR A 326 -18.15 1.94 -21.18
N LEU A 327 -17.94 2.94 -20.33
CA LEU A 327 -18.86 4.08 -20.13
C LEU A 327 -19.07 4.87 -21.44
N LYS A 328 -17.98 5.18 -22.14
CA LYS A 328 -18.03 5.89 -23.44
C LYS A 328 -18.75 5.06 -24.50
N ILE A 329 -18.49 3.76 -24.56
CA ILE A 329 -19.18 2.85 -25.47
C ILE A 329 -20.66 2.78 -25.15
N SER A 330 -21.03 2.60 -23.88
CA SER A 330 -22.44 2.54 -23.46
C SER A 330 -23.19 3.86 -23.74
N LEU A 331 -22.54 4.99 -23.52
CA LEU A 331 -23.08 6.31 -23.83
C LEU A 331 -23.27 6.51 -25.35
N SER A 332 -22.31 6.03 -26.14
CA SER A 332 -22.39 6.08 -27.61
C SER A 332 -23.52 5.20 -28.16
N VAL A 333 -23.68 4.00 -27.59
CA VAL A 333 -24.79 3.09 -27.93
C VAL A 333 -26.14 3.73 -27.57
N LEU A 334 -26.22 4.34 -26.39
CA LEU A 334 -27.42 5.04 -25.95
C LEU A 334 -27.78 6.21 -26.88
N ALA A 335 -26.77 7.03 -27.24
CA ALA A 335 -26.94 8.12 -28.20
C ALA A 335 -27.39 7.61 -29.58
N PHE A 336 -26.82 6.49 -30.04
CA PHE A 336 -27.24 5.87 -31.29
C PHE A 336 -28.69 5.39 -31.26
N ILE A 337 -29.11 4.76 -30.16
CA ILE A 337 -30.52 4.34 -29.97
C ILE A 337 -31.46 5.56 -29.98
N LEU A 338 -31.06 6.67 -29.31
CA LEU A 338 -31.83 7.90 -29.30
C LEU A 338 -31.98 8.51 -30.71
N ILE A 339 -30.91 8.50 -31.49
CA ILE A 339 -30.93 8.98 -32.88
C ILE A 339 -31.86 8.09 -33.73
N LEU A 340 -31.76 6.76 -33.57
CA LEU A 340 -32.62 5.81 -34.29
C LEU A 340 -34.11 5.99 -33.92
N THR A 341 -34.40 6.19 -32.65
CA THR A 341 -35.78 6.47 -32.21
C THR A 341 -36.30 7.81 -32.72
N ALA A 342 -35.44 8.84 -32.75
CA ALA A 342 -35.81 10.13 -33.37
C ALA A 342 -36.07 10.03 -34.86
N LEU A 343 -35.24 9.27 -35.59
CA LEU A 343 -35.42 9.03 -37.02
C LEU A 343 -36.71 8.26 -37.31
N THR A 344 -37.03 7.21 -36.52
CA THR A 344 -38.27 6.49 -36.64
C THR A 344 -39.48 7.34 -36.30
N LEU A 345 -39.38 8.23 -35.34
CA LEU A 345 -40.43 9.19 -35.00
C LEU A 345 -40.68 10.18 -36.15
N ILE A 346 -39.60 10.71 -36.74
CA ILE A 346 -39.67 11.60 -37.91
C ILE A 346 -40.30 10.86 -39.12
N ALA A 347 -39.92 9.62 -39.34
CA ALA A 347 -40.47 8.79 -40.40
C ALA A 347 -42.00 8.56 -40.19
N LYS A 348 -42.41 8.26 -38.95
CA LYS A 348 -43.84 8.11 -38.59
C LYS A 348 -44.61 9.43 -38.74
N ILE A 349 -44.03 10.53 -38.37
CA ILE A 349 -44.66 11.87 -38.55
C ILE A 349 -44.82 12.16 -40.07
N ARG A 350 -43.80 11.85 -40.87
CA ARG A 350 -43.90 12.00 -42.33
C ARG A 350 -44.95 11.09 -42.93
N GLN A 351 -44.98 9.79 -42.53
CA GLN A 351 -46.03 8.86 -42.98
C GLN A 351 -47.43 9.36 -42.59
N LYS A 352 -47.60 9.87 -41.37
CA LYS A 352 -48.88 10.43 -40.90
C LYS A 352 -49.29 11.61 -41.74
N ARG A 353 -48.36 12.53 -42.05
CA ARG A 353 -48.68 13.70 -42.93
C ARG A 353 -49.02 13.27 -44.35
N ILE A 354 -48.35 12.27 -44.89
CA ILE A 354 -48.69 11.71 -46.22
C ILE A 354 -50.07 11.06 -46.16
N LEU A 355 -50.33 10.26 -45.12
CA LEU A 355 -51.60 9.57 -44.94
C LEU A 355 -52.75 10.60 -44.75
N GLU A 356 -52.55 11.65 -43.96
CA GLU A 356 -53.50 12.73 -43.79
C GLU A 356 -53.75 13.52 -45.09
N LYS A 357 -52.70 13.72 -45.91
CA LYS A 357 -52.83 14.36 -47.21
C LYS A 357 -53.62 13.46 -48.19
N THR A 358 -53.26 12.15 -48.25
CA THR A 358 -53.95 11.18 -49.08
C THR A 358 -55.42 10.96 -48.63
N GLN A 359 -55.65 10.95 -47.30
CA GLN A 359 -57.01 10.94 -46.75
C GLN A 359 -57.81 12.18 -47.10
N ARG A 360 -57.22 13.37 -47.06
CA ARG A 360 -57.91 14.61 -47.47
C ARG A 360 -58.22 14.62 -48.95
N GLU A 361 -57.29 14.13 -49.79
CA GLU A 361 -57.53 13.96 -51.22
C GLU A 361 -58.61 12.91 -51.50
N LEU A 362 -58.59 11.76 -50.70
CA LEU A 362 -59.62 10.73 -50.81
C LEU A 362 -61.00 11.22 -50.33
N ILE A 363 -61.03 11.99 -49.24
CA ILE A 363 -62.27 12.58 -48.74
C ILE A 363 -62.79 13.64 -49.71
N SER A 364 -61.90 14.43 -50.33
CA SER A 364 -62.30 15.40 -51.37
C SER A 364 -62.90 14.73 -52.57
N THR A 365 -62.27 13.63 -53.03
CA THR A 365 -62.75 12.85 -54.17
C THR A 365 -64.07 12.07 -53.88
N ASN A 366 -64.21 11.54 -52.65
CA ASN A 366 -65.46 10.88 -52.24
C ASN A 366 -66.59 11.84 -51.95
N SER A 367 -66.29 13.11 -51.52
CA SER A 367 -67.29 14.13 -51.32
C SER A 367 -67.86 14.66 -52.64
N GLU A 368 -67.05 14.63 -53.71
CA GLU A 368 -67.56 14.90 -55.09
C GLU A 368 -68.40 13.79 -55.63
N ILE A 369 -68.16 12.48 -55.28
CA ILE A 369 -68.85 11.32 -55.80
C ILE A 369 -70.13 11.00 -55.02
N ASN A 370 -70.17 11.23 -53.75
CA ASN A 370 -71.30 10.88 -52.89
C ASN A 370 -72.06 12.06 -52.26
N GLY A 371 -72.04 13.17 -52.90
CA GLY A 371 -72.68 14.38 -52.40
C GLY A 371 -74.19 14.32 -52.37
N LEU A 372 -74.81 13.63 -51.45
CA LEU A 372 -76.19 13.94 -50.94
C LEU A 372 -76.82 12.87 -50.01
N ASN A 373 -76.30 11.63 -49.97
CA ASN A 373 -77.07 10.60 -49.24
C ASN A 373 -76.44 10.03 -47.93
N SER A 374 -75.26 10.49 -47.44
CA SER A 374 -74.65 9.85 -46.26
C SER A 374 -74.11 10.78 -45.21
N ARG A 375 -74.46 12.05 -45.24
CA ARG A 375 -73.94 13.08 -44.24
C ARG A 375 -74.23 12.70 -42.78
N LEU A 376 -75.22 11.92 -42.51
CA LEU A 376 -75.57 11.57 -41.12
C LEU A 376 -74.91 10.25 -40.66
N LYS A 377 -74.67 9.30 -41.56
CA LYS A 377 -74.06 8.01 -41.17
C LYS A 377 -72.56 8.04 -41.08
N VAL A 378 -71.90 8.83 -41.92
CA VAL A 378 -70.47 9.00 -41.96
C VAL A 378 -69.95 9.78 -40.73
N SER A 379 -70.70 10.76 -40.23
CA SER A 379 -70.33 11.55 -39.06
C SER A 379 -70.28 10.75 -37.76
N LEU A 380 -71.11 9.72 -37.62
CA LEU A 380 -71.11 8.87 -36.41
C LEU A 380 -69.98 7.80 -36.47
N GLU A 381 -69.70 7.23 -37.64
CA GLU A 381 -68.59 6.25 -37.80
C GLU A 381 -67.19 6.93 -37.68
N GLU A 382 -67.04 8.18 -38.17
CA GLU A 382 -65.79 8.92 -38.01
C GLU A 382 -65.51 9.30 -36.55
N GLN A 383 -66.53 9.58 -35.76
CA GLN A 383 -66.35 9.96 -34.33
C GLN A 383 -65.95 8.74 -33.47
N GLU A 384 -66.46 7.54 -33.74
CA GLU A 384 -66.06 6.34 -33.02
C GLU A 384 -64.62 5.94 -33.38
N THR A 385 -64.22 5.99 -34.66
CA THR A 385 -62.85 5.61 -35.07
C THR A 385 -61.79 6.60 -34.60
N LEU A 386 -62.09 7.88 -34.43
CA LEU A 386 -61.22 8.90 -33.88
C LEU A 386 -61.06 8.72 -32.36
N SER A 387 -62.12 8.31 -31.66
CA SER A 387 -62.08 8.05 -30.21
C SER A 387 -61.20 6.82 -29.88
N GLU A 388 -61.31 5.72 -30.69
CA GLU A 388 -60.45 4.53 -30.53
C GLU A 388 -58.97 4.85 -30.83
N LYS A 389 -58.69 5.63 -31.89
CA LYS A 389 -57.31 6.02 -32.23
C LYS A 389 -56.67 6.95 -31.16
N ALA A 390 -57.45 7.84 -30.58
CA ALA A 390 -56.99 8.69 -29.51
C ALA A 390 -56.64 7.88 -28.23
N SER A 391 -57.43 6.86 -27.94
CA SER A 391 -57.19 5.94 -26.83
C SER A 391 -55.89 5.11 -27.03
N ASP A 392 -55.67 4.56 -28.26
CA ASP A 392 -54.44 3.80 -28.57
C ASP A 392 -53.19 4.68 -28.59
N LEU A 393 -53.29 5.91 -29.07
CA LEU A 393 -52.17 6.85 -29.04
C LEU A 393 -51.77 7.27 -27.62
N ASN A 394 -52.73 7.48 -26.72
CA ASN A 394 -52.49 7.72 -25.32
C ASN A 394 -51.81 6.54 -24.64
N ARG A 395 -52.19 5.31 -24.98
CA ARG A 395 -51.52 4.11 -24.47
C ARG A 395 -50.06 4.06 -24.91
N LYS A 396 -49.77 4.27 -26.20
CA LYS A 396 -48.40 4.29 -26.75
C LYS A 396 -47.54 5.42 -26.16
N LEU A 397 -48.11 6.58 -25.89
CA LEU A 397 -47.42 7.71 -25.23
C LEU A 397 -47.05 7.35 -23.78
N THR A 398 -47.94 6.65 -23.08
CA THR A 398 -47.71 6.24 -21.70
C THR A 398 -46.57 5.19 -21.63
N GLU A 399 -46.55 4.24 -22.56
CA GLU A 399 -45.47 3.23 -22.65
C GLU A 399 -44.11 3.87 -23.02
N ALA A 400 -44.09 4.88 -23.90
CA ALA A 400 -42.88 5.61 -24.25
C ALA A 400 -42.34 6.44 -23.07
N ASN A 401 -43.23 7.08 -22.29
CA ASN A 401 -42.83 7.81 -21.10
C ASN A 401 -42.29 6.91 -20.00
N SER A 402 -42.83 5.69 -19.84
CA SER A 402 -42.29 4.72 -18.89
C SER A 402 -40.85 4.32 -19.24
N ARG A 403 -40.60 4.01 -20.54
CA ARG A 403 -39.22 3.68 -20.99
C ARG A 403 -38.24 4.81 -20.82
N LEU A 404 -38.69 6.07 -20.98
CA LEU A 404 -37.88 7.24 -20.78
C LEU A 404 -37.49 7.42 -19.29
N ALA A 405 -38.41 7.08 -18.38
CA ALA A 405 -38.15 7.11 -16.94
C ALA A 405 -37.12 6.06 -16.53
N ASP A 406 -37.22 4.84 -17.07
CA ASP A 406 -36.27 3.76 -16.82
C ASP A 406 -34.85 4.15 -17.30
N THR A 407 -34.75 4.72 -18.51
CA THR A 407 -33.47 5.17 -19.08
C THR A 407 -32.84 6.32 -18.27
N ASN A 408 -33.66 7.23 -17.75
CA ASN A 408 -33.18 8.31 -16.88
C ASN A 408 -32.65 7.78 -15.53
N SER A 409 -33.25 6.70 -15.02
CA SER A 409 -32.78 6.03 -13.82
C SER A 409 -31.40 5.38 -14.02
N GLU A 410 -31.20 4.69 -15.15
CA GLU A 410 -29.90 4.10 -15.51
C GLU A 410 -28.80 5.16 -15.72
N LEU A 411 -29.16 6.31 -16.28
CA LEU A 411 -28.23 7.43 -16.45
C LEU A 411 -27.81 8.03 -15.11
N ALA A 412 -28.75 8.11 -14.16
CA ALA A 412 -28.44 8.59 -12.80
C ALA A 412 -27.48 7.67 -12.07
N ASP A 413 -27.66 6.33 -12.18
CA ASP A 413 -26.75 5.35 -11.59
C ASP A 413 -25.35 5.42 -12.21
N THR A 414 -25.29 5.62 -13.51
CA THR A 414 -24.02 5.77 -14.23
C THR A 414 -23.26 7.03 -13.82
N ASN A 415 -23.96 8.13 -13.63
CA ASN A 415 -23.39 9.37 -13.14
C ASN A 415 -22.87 9.27 -11.69
N TRP A 416 -23.58 8.49 -10.87
CA TRP A 416 -23.14 8.24 -9.50
C TRP A 416 -21.82 7.45 -9.47
N LYS A 417 -21.69 6.39 -10.27
CA LYS A 417 -20.46 5.58 -10.42
C LYS A 417 -19.28 6.41 -10.94
N LEU A 418 -19.54 7.34 -11.85
CA LEU A 418 -18.51 8.26 -12.34
C LEU A 418 -17.99 9.21 -11.24
N LYS A 419 -18.89 9.68 -10.39
CA LYS A 419 -18.54 10.54 -9.25
C LYS A 419 -17.68 9.78 -8.25
N GLU A 420 -18.06 8.55 -7.88
CA GLU A 420 -17.31 7.70 -6.98
C GLU A 420 -15.87 7.43 -7.48
N ALA A 421 -15.73 7.16 -8.79
CA ALA A 421 -14.42 6.98 -9.40
C ALA A 421 -13.54 8.25 -9.34
N ASN A 422 -14.16 9.41 -9.42
CA ASN A 422 -13.46 10.70 -9.34
C ASN A 422 -13.03 11.03 -7.90
N ASP A 423 -13.85 10.69 -6.92
CA ASP A 423 -13.56 10.88 -5.49
C ASP A 423 -12.35 10.01 -5.05
N ILE A 424 -12.31 8.76 -5.53
CA ILE A 424 -11.16 7.85 -5.32
C ILE A 424 -9.87 8.43 -5.92
N LYS A 425 -9.96 9.03 -7.09
CA LYS A 425 -8.83 9.68 -7.77
C LYS A 425 -8.28 10.86 -6.96
N GLU A 426 -9.16 11.71 -6.40
CA GLU A 426 -8.75 12.86 -5.59
C GLU A 426 -8.08 12.43 -4.28
N GLU A 427 -8.60 11.37 -3.64
CA GLU A 427 -8.00 10.80 -2.42
C GLU A 427 -6.58 10.30 -2.69
N TYR A 428 -6.35 9.65 -3.84
CA TYR A 428 -5.03 9.14 -4.22
C TYR A 428 -4.00 10.25 -4.42
N ILE A 429 -4.41 11.34 -5.05
CA ILE A 429 -3.55 12.52 -5.25
C ILE A 429 -3.19 13.15 -3.91
N GLY A 430 -4.16 13.28 -3.01
CA GLY A 430 -3.95 13.83 -1.67
C GLY A 430 -2.86 13.07 -0.90
N ARG A 431 -2.92 11.74 -0.91
CA ARG A 431 -1.93 10.88 -0.24
C ARG A 431 -0.55 10.93 -0.88
N PHE A 432 -0.48 11.06 -2.20
CA PHE A 432 0.79 11.22 -2.90
C PHE A 432 1.47 12.55 -2.55
N MET A 433 0.68 13.63 -2.46
CA MET A 433 1.17 14.95 -2.05
C MET A 433 1.69 14.96 -0.61
N GLU A 434 1.02 14.25 0.30
CA GLU A 434 1.47 14.10 1.68
C GLU A 434 2.82 13.38 1.77
N LEU A 435 3.01 12.33 0.96
CA LEU A 435 4.28 11.60 0.86
C LEU A 435 5.42 12.51 0.37
N CYS A 436 5.15 13.32 -0.65
CA CYS A 436 6.11 14.31 -1.16
C CYS A 436 6.47 15.35 -0.09
N GLY A 437 5.49 15.79 0.71
CA GLY A 437 5.72 16.73 1.81
C GLY A 437 6.73 16.22 2.83
N VAL A 438 6.61 14.96 3.25
CA VAL A 438 7.54 14.33 4.19
C VAL A 438 8.99 14.31 3.66
N TYR A 439 9.17 14.13 2.35
CA TYR A 439 10.51 14.18 1.74
C TYR A 439 11.08 15.60 1.70
N ILE A 440 10.23 16.59 1.44
CA ILE A 440 10.63 18.01 1.42
C ILE A 440 11.06 18.46 2.82
N ASP A 441 10.32 18.08 3.86
CA ASP A 441 10.66 18.43 5.23
C ASP A 441 12.01 17.84 5.67
N LYS A 442 12.29 16.58 5.29
CA LYS A 442 13.59 15.95 5.52
C LYS A 442 14.75 16.67 4.81
N TYR A 443 14.48 17.18 3.60
CA TYR A 443 15.47 17.97 2.87
C TYR A 443 15.73 19.32 3.53
N ILE A 444 14.70 19.98 4.04
CA ILE A 444 14.81 21.25 4.74
C ILE A 444 15.60 21.07 6.05
N ASP A 445 15.35 20.00 6.79
CA ASP A 445 16.10 19.67 8.02
C ASP A 445 17.57 19.37 7.75
N PHE A 446 17.86 18.66 6.68
CA PHE A 446 19.24 18.46 6.23
C PHE A 446 19.94 19.78 5.91
N LYS A 447 19.28 20.67 5.15
CA LYS A 447 19.77 22.01 4.83
C LYS A 447 19.99 22.85 6.07
N ASN A 448 19.08 22.80 7.03
CA ASN A 448 19.18 23.54 8.29
C ASN A 448 20.32 23.02 9.18
N THR A 449 20.59 21.72 9.13
CA THR A 449 21.72 21.10 9.84
C THR A 449 23.05 21.53 9.24
N LEU A 450 23.14 21.61 7.92
CA LEU A 450 24.28 22.18 7.20
C LEU A 450 24.52 23.65 7.58
N TYR A 451 23.48 24.46 7.65
CA TYR A 451 23.59 25.88 8.06
C TYR A 451 24.02 26.03 9.50
N ARG A 452 23.59 25.16 10.43
CA ARG A 452 24.05 25.17 11.82
C ARG A 452 25.53 24.83 11.92
N LYS A 453 25.98 23.81 11.20
CA LYS A 453 27.41 23.40 11.17
C LYS A 453 28.30 24.44 10.50
N MET A 454 27.80 25.18 9.54
CA MET A 454 28.48 26.39 9.01
C MET A 454 28.69 27.46 10.07
N LYS A 455 27.75 27.64 10.99
CA LYS A 455 27.78 28.70 12.01
C LYS A 455 28.65 28.35 13.22
N THR A 456 28.88 27.06 13.46
CA THR A 456 29.73 26.57 14.59
C THR A 456 31.20 26.39 14.20
N GLY A 457 31.59 26.62 12.95
CA GLY A 457 32.97 26.47 12.51
C GLY A 457 33.41 25.05 12.15
N ASP A 458 32.55 24.04 12.37
CA ASP A 458 32.84 22.61 12.17
C ASP A 458 32.55 22.14 10.74
N LEU A 459 32.41 23.07 9.81
CA LEU A 459 32.00 22.78 8.45
C LEU A 459 33.03 21.98 7.65
N ASN A 460 34.33 22.22 7.90
CA ASN A 460 35.40 21.55 7.17
C ASN A 460 35.49 20.06 7.50
N GLU A 461 35.25 19.70 8.76
CA GLU A 461 35.23 18.29 9.19
C GLU A 461 33.98 17.56 8.69
N TYR A 462 32.87 18.27 8.64
CA TYR A 462 31.59 17.73 8.11
C TYR A 462 31.61 17.57 6.58
N LEU A 463 32.25 18.50 5.84
CA LEU A 463 32.34 18.45 4.36
C LEU A 463 33.38 17.46 3.84
N LEU A 464 34.46 17.24 4.59
CA LEU A 464 35.49 16.24 4.25
C LEU A 464 34.96 14.79 4.42
N SER A 465 33.92 14.61 5.22
CA SER A 465 33.26 13.30 5.42
C SER A 465 32.14 13.02 4.39
N HIS A 466 31.74 14.03 3.62
CA HIS A 466 30.66 13.89 2.62
C HIS A 466 31.19 14.23 1.24
N ASP A 467 31.53 13.20 0.48
CA ASP A 467 31.96 13.32 -0.92
C ASP A 467 30.89 14.06 -1.75
N SER A 468 31.36 15.02 -2.54
CA SER A 468 30.56 15.93 -3.37
C SER A 468 29.64 15.26 -4.40
N SER A 469 29.77 13.95 -4.59
CA SER A 469 28.91 13.14 -5.46
C SER A 469 27.49 12.90 -4.92
N SER A 470 27.31 12.97 -3.60
CA SER A 470 25.98 12.70 -2.98
C SER A 470 24.98 13.84 -3.18
N SER A 471 25.45 15.10 -3.32
CA SER A 471 24.56 16.25 -3.50
C SER A 471 23.96 16.32 -4.92
N HIS A 472 24.72 15.87 -5.92
CA HIS A 472 24.26 15.86 -7.32
C HIS A 472 23.24 14.75 -7.60
N ILE A 473 23.34 13.62 -6.87
CA ILE A 473 22.40 12.50 -6.97
C ILE A 473 21.07 12.89 -6.30
N LYS A 474 21.13 13.54 -5.12
CA LYS A 474 19.91 14.00 -4.42
C LYS A 474 19.14 15.08 -5.18
N ALA A 475 19.84 15.99 -5.84
CA ALA A 475 19.19 17.01 -6.68
C ALA A 475 18.51 16.38 -7.91
N LYS A 476 19.13 15.38 -8.52
CA LYS A 476 18.57 14.63 -9.65
C LYS A 476 17.36 13.78 -9.25
N GLU A 477 17.38 13.20 -8.05
CA GLU A 477 16.24 12.43 -7.52
C GLU A 477 15.05 13.33 -7.18
N LEU A 478 15.31 14.51 -6.62
CA LEU A 478 14.27 15.49 -6.31
C LEU A 478 13.64 16.07 -7.60
N GLU A 479 14.47 16.38 -8.60
CA GLU A 479 14.02 16.83 -9.91
C GLU A 479 13.21 15.75 -10.64
N PHE A 480 13.60 14.48 -10.50
CA PHE A 480 12.87 13.33 -11.02
C PHE A 480 11.51 13.16 -10.32
N LEU A 481 11.45 13.35 -9.00
CA LEU A 481 10.21 13.29 -8.22
C LEU A 481 9.22 14.38 -8.65
N TYR A 482 9.68 15.63 -8.74
CA TYR A 482 8.84 16.75 -9.18
C TYR A 482 8.35 16.55 -10.62
N ARG A 483 9.22 16.13 -11.52
CA ARG A 483 8.86 15.89 -12.94
C ARG A 483 7.82 14.78 -13.08
N ASN A 484 7.93 13.71 -12.29
CA ASN A 484 6.94 12.63 -12.30
C ASN A 484 5.61 13.05 -11.69
N PHE A 485 5.65 13.89 -10.64
CA PHE A 485 4.47 14.48 -10.05
C PHE A 485 3.77 15.42 -11.04
N ASP A 486 4.48 16.37 -11.63
CA ASP A 486 3.91 17.32 -12.60
C ASP A 486 3.28 16.57 -13.78
N ASN A 487 3.97 15.56 -14.31
CA ASN A 487 3.46 14.73 -15.39
C ASN A 487 2.22 13.91 -15.00
N ALA A 488 2.17 13.37 -13.79
CA ALA A 488 1.02 12.62 -13.30
C ALA A 488 -0.17 13.57 -13.03
N PHE A 489 0.09 14.71 -12.41
CA PHE A 489 -0.91 15.72 -12.08
C PHE A 489 -1.51 16.36 -13.33
N LEU A 490 -0.68 16.77 -14.29
CA LEU A 490 -1.15 17.39 -15.53
C LEU A 490 -1.87 16.41 -16.47
N LYS A 491 -1.56 15.11 -16.38
CA LYS A 491 -2.36 14.08 -17.09
C LYS A 491 -3.76 13.91 -16.47
N LEU A 492 -3.89 14.11 -15.19
CA LEU A 492 -5.17 14.04 -14.48
C LEU A 492 -6.00 15.31 -14.65
N PHE A 493 -5.33 16.44 -14.72
CA PHE A 493 -5.94 17.76 -14.88
C PHE A 493 -5.32 18.52 -16.07
N PRO A 494 -5.60 18.12 -17.31
CA PRO A 494 -4.93 18.66 -18.50
C PRO A 494 -5.09 20.17 -18.67
N ASN A 495 -6.13 20.73 -18.13
CA ASN A 495 -6.41 22.17 -18.22
C ASN A 495 -5.94 22.97 -17.00
N PHE A 496 -5.40 22.33 -15.95
CA PHE A 496 -5.07 22.99 -14.69
C PHE A 496 -4.20 24.25 -14.84
N VAL A 497 -3.16 24.18 -15.69
CA VAL A 497 -2.27 25.34 -15.93
C VAL A 497 -2.99 26.47 -16.64
N ASN A 498 -3.91 26.15 -17.55
CA ASN A 498 -4.70 27.14 -18.26
C ASN A 498 -5.71 27.80 -17.31
N ASP A 499 -6.44 26.99 -16.56
CA ASP A 499 -7.44 27.46 -15.57
C ASP A 499 -6.77 28.32 -14.49
N LEU A 500 -5.55 27.94 -14.04
CA LEU A 500 -4.78 28.72 -13.08
C LEU A 500 -4.28 30.05 -13.69
N ASN A 501 -3.82 30.03 -14.94
CA ASN A 501 -3.37 31.24 -15.63
C ASN A 501 -4.49 32.22 -15.92
N ASP A 502 -5.73 31.75 -16.05
CA ASP A 502 -6.90 32.61 -16.21
C ASP A 502 -7.25 33.38 -14.92
N LEU A 503 -6.86 32.82 -13.76
CA LEU A 503 -7.02 33.46 -12.45
C LEU A 503 -5.86 34.39 -12.07
N LEU A 504 -4.70 34.27 -12.72
CA LEU A 504 -3.49 35.03 -12.40
C LEU A 504 -3.38 36.32 -13.25
N LYS A 505 -2.85 37.38 -12.65
CA LYS A 505 -2.47 38.58 -13.37
C LYS A 505 -1.40 38.28 -14.42
N PRO A 506 -1.35 39.01 -15.55
CA PRO A 506 -0.44 38.70 -16.66
C PRO A 506 1.04 38.53 -16.29
N GLU A 507 1.50 39.28 -15.28
CA GLU A 507 2.89 39.24 -14.78
C GLU A 507 3.24 37.97 -13.98
N PHE A 508 2.25 37.22 -13.52
CA PHE A 508 2.42 36.01 -12.70
C PHE A 508 2.04 34.72 -13.43
N ARG A 509 1.73 34.78 -14.73
CA ARG A 509 1.35 33.60 -15.52
C ARG A 509 2.46 32.61 -15.66
N ILE A 510 2.15 31.35 -15.42
CA ILE A 510 3.05 30.23 -15.52
C ILE A 510 3.15 29.81 -16.99
N ARG A 511 4.36 29.65 -17.51
CA ARG A 511 4.56 29.10 -18.87
C ARG A 511 4.24 27.62 -18.87
N PRO A 512 3.58 27.07 -19.89
CA PRO A 512 3.42 25.63 -20.04
C PRO A 512 4.80 24.94 -20.06
N LEU A 513 4.94 23.88 -19.27
CA LEU A 513 6.13 23.03 -19.26
C LEU A 513 6.22 22.22 -20.55
#